data_47c2ff2a63fc62326bcf7ac8b9b6e68b
#
_entry.id   47c2ff2a63fc62326bcf7ac8b9b6e68b
#
_cell.length_a   1.000
_cell.length_b   1.000
_cell.length_c   1.000
_cell.angle_alpha   90.00
_cell.angle_beta   90.00
_cell.angle_gamma   90.00
#
_symmetry.space_group_name_H-M   'P 1'
#
loop_
_entity.id
_entity.type
_entity.pdbx_description
1 polymer ?
#
loop_
_entity_poly.entity_id
_entity_poly.type
_entity_poly.pdbx_seq_one_letter_code
_entity_poly.pdbx_strand_id
1 'polypeptide(L)'
;MDYTELTKAFGAFFAIMNPFVNLPMFLALTAGFTVTQQRMLATKIALFSAVMCVVILFAGQQIIDFFGISVDQFRIAGGVVLAHISWSMLNGDSIASHHGTEEEQDHMQELSGLAFYPITFPMIVGPGTIATLIIYTGHAKGIEDLIAIGGIVGAILAMLFVVFFFAAFFGKVMSDTMRVIMSRLMGMILLAIALEMIVVGTKAVFPGLA
;
A
#
# COMPACT_ATOMS: atom_id res chain seq x y z
N MET A 1 -0.48 6.78 23.97
CA MET A 1 -0.84 5.38 23.57
C MET A 1 -0.09 4.41 24.47
N ASP A 2 -0.73 3.30 24.87
CA ASP A 2 -0.05 2.24 25.63
C ASP A 2 0.69 1.25 24.73
N TYR A 3 1.52 0.37 25.32
CA TYR A 3 2.28 -0.64 24.55
C TYR A 3 1.40 -1.58 23.75
N THR A 4 0.19 -1.88 24.23
CA THR A 4 -0.77 -2.77 23.53
C THR A 4 -1.31 -2.09 22.29
N GLU A 5 -1.63 -0.81 22.37
CA GLU A 5 -2.09 -0.02 21.24
C GLU A 5 -1.00 0.14 20.18
N LEU A 6 0.25 0.41 20.60
CA LEU A 6 1.39 0.50 19.68
C LEU A 6 1.67 -0.84 18.97
N THR A 7 1.58 -1.96 19.68
CA THR A 7 1.73 -3.29 19.08
C THR A 7 0.63 -3.60 18.07
N LYS A 8 -0.61 -3.23 18.38
CA LYS A 8 -1.74 -3.36 17.45
C LYS A 8 -1.55 -2.46 16.22
N ALA A 9 -1.10 -1.21 16.42
CA ALA A 9 -0.78 -0.30 15.33
C ALA A 9 0.30 -0.88 14.41
N PHE A 10 1.41 -1.37 14.98
CA PHE A 10 2.46 -2.03 14.21
C PHE A 10 1.92 -3.20 13.41
N GLY A 11 1.14 -4.09 14.05
CA GLY A 11 0.54 -5.25 13.38
C GLY A 11 -0.38 -4.84 12.22
N ALA A 12 -1.23 -3.83 12.42
CA ALA A 12 -2.13 -3.33 11.38
C ALA A 12 -1.37 -2.74 10.19
N PHE A 13 -0.43 -1.81 10.43
CA PHE A 13 0.37 -1.22 9.36
C PHE A 13 1.25 -2.25 8.67
N PHE A 14 1.87 -3.16 9.42
CA PHE A 14 2.68 -4.23 8.85
C PHE A 14 1.85 -5.17 7.97
N ALA A 15 0.63 -5.53 8.37
CA ALA A 15 -0.26 -6.37 7.58
C ALA A 15 -0.68 -5.71 6.27
N ILE A 16 -0.97 -4.40 6.29
CA ILE A 16 -1.44 -3.65 5.12
C ILE A 16 -0.28 -3.30 4.18
N MET A 17 0.81 -2.75 4.72
CA MET A 17 1.98 -2.30 3.93
C MET A 17 2.95 -3.44 3.61
N ASN A 18 2.70 -4.62 4.02
CA ASN A 18 3.50 -5.84 4.08
C ASN A 18 4.60 -5.94 2.99
N PRO A 19 5.88 -5.87 3.34
CA PRO A 19 6.97 -5.93 2.39
C PRO A 19 7.06 -7.27 1.64
N PHE A 20 6.61 -8.36 2.26
CA PHE A 20 6.62 -9.70 1.65
C PHE A 20 5.52 -9.87 0.60
N VAL A 21 4.39 -9.19 0.79
CA VAL A 21 3.30 -9.13 -0.20
C VAL A 21 3.70 -8.26 -1.38
N ASN A 22 4.36 -7.14 -1.12
CA ASN A 22 4.72 -6.17 -2.16
C ASN A 22 5.96 -6.57 -2.98
N LEU A 23 6.87 -7.42 -2.44
CA LEU A 23 8.08 -7.83 -3.13
C LEU A 23 7.84 -8.57 -4.45
N PRO A 24 6.99 -9.62 -4.52
CA PRO A 24 6.71 -10.29 -5.79
C PRO A 24 6.17 -9.36 -6.87
N MET A 25 5.33 -8.40 -6.48
CA MET A 25 4.79 -7.43 -7.41
C MET A 25 5.86 -6.43 -7.87
N PHE A 26 6.70 -5.93 -6.96
CA PHE A 26 7.84 -5.12 -7.32
C PHE A 26 8.74 -5.85 -8.34
N LEU A 27 9.04 -7.14 -8.11
CA LEU A 27 9.82 -7.95 -9.03
C LEU A 27 9.14 -8.16 -10.39
N ALA A 28 7.82 -8.31 -10.41
CA ALA A 28 7.07 -8.45 -11.65
C ALA A 28 7.10 -7.15 -12.48
N LEU A 29 6.87 -6.01 -11.83
CA LEU A 29 6.88 -4.69 -12.47
C LEU A 29 8.28 -4.23 -12.92
N THR A 30 9.32 -4.75 -12.27
CA THR A 30 10.72 -4.44 -12.61
C THR A 30 11.41 -5.54 -13.41
N ALA A 31 10.62 -6.45 -14.01
CA ALA A 31 11.17 -7.47 -14.89
C ALA A 31 11.93 -6.80 -16.07
N GLY A 32 13.19 -7.18 -16.27
CA GLY A 32 14.05 -6.55 -17.26
C GLY A 32 14.83 -5.30 -16.80
N PHE A 33 14.54 -4.75 -15.62
CA PHE A 33 15.29 -3.63 -15.08
C PHE A 33 16.67 -4.07 -14.59
N THR A 34 17.65 -3.20 -14.76
CA THR A 34 18.96 -3.36 -14.13
C THR A 34 18.87 -3.20 -12.61
N VAL A 35 19.84 -3.76 -11.89
CA VAL A 35 19.93 -3.62 -10.42
C VAL A 35 19.93 -2.14 -9.99
N THR A 36 20.61 -1.29 -10.76
CA THR A 36 20.66 0.15 -10.51
C THR A 36 19.29 0.80 -10.65
N GLN A 37 18.53 0.45 -11.69
CA GLN A 37 17.17 0.94 -11.88
C GLN A 37 16.23 0.47 -10.79
N GLN A 38 16.31 -0.80 -10.36
CA GLN A 38 15.52 -1.32 -9.24
C GLN A 38 15.81 -0.57 -7.93
N ARG A 39 17.09 -0.31 -7.64
CA ARG A 39 17.50 0.46 -6.44
C ARG A 39 17.01 1.91 -6.48
N MET A 40 17.12 2.55 -7.65
CA MET A 40 16.61 3.90 -7.85
C MET A 40 15.09 3.96 -7.66
N LEU A 41 14.39 2.97 -8.21
CA LEU A 41 12.93 2.83 -8.05
C LEU A 41 12.56 2.61 -6.59
N ALA A 42 13.25 1.72 -5.87
CA ALA A 42 13.04 1.49 -4.42
C ALA A 42 13.21 2.77 -3.61
N THR A 43 14.22 3.59 -3.93
CA THR A 43 14.45 4.88 -3.27
C THR A 43 13.31 5.86 -3.53
N LYS A 44 12.83 5.96 -4.78
CA LYS A 44 11.70 6.83 -5.14
C LYS A 44 10.41 6.37 -4.45
N ILE A 45 10.13 5.06 -4.42
CA ILE A 45 8.97 4.50 -3.71
C ILE A 45 9.02 4.85 -2.23
N ALA A 46 10.16 4.64 -1.57
CA ALA A 46 10.33 4.97 -0.16
C ALA A 46 10.10 6.46 0.11
N LEU A 47 10.63 7.33 -0.74
CA LEU A 47 10.45 8.78 -0.63
C LEU A 47 8.98 9.19 -0.81
N PHE A 48 8.32 8.72 -1.89
CA PHE A 48 6.92 9.05 -2.14
C PHE A 48 6.02 8.51 -1.04
N SER A 49 6.24 7.27 -0.59
CA SER A 49 5.49 6.69 0.53
C SER A 49 5.69 7.47 1.82
N ALA A 50 6.91 7.89 2.13
CA ALA A 50 7.20 8.70 3.31
C ALA A 50 6.50 10.06 3.25
N VAL A 51 6.60 10.77 2.12
CA VAL A 51 5.93 12.07 1.92
C VAL A 51 4.41 11.92 2.05
N MET A 52 3.81 10.91 1.40
CA MET A 52 2.37 10.66 1.50
C MET A 52 1.95 10.35 2.94
N CYS A 53 2.67 9.46 3.64
CA CYS A 53 2.35 9.12 5.02
C CYS A 53 2.46 10.34 5.95
N VAL A 54 3.47 11.21 5.75
CA VAL A 54 3.61 12.44 6.52
C VAL A 54 2.44 13.39 6.26
N VAL A 55 2.06 13.58 5.00
CA VAL A 55 0.89 14.42 4.67
C VAL A 55 -0.37 13.87 5.32
N ILE A 56 -0.61 12.56 5.26
CA ILE A 56 -1.80 11.94 5.83
C ILE A 56 -1.77 11.98 7.36
N LEU A 57 -0.60 11.82 7.98
CA LEU A 57 -0.42 11.88 9.42
C LEU A 57 -0.89 13.23 9.99
N PHE A 58 -0.60 14.33 9.29
CA PHE A 58 -0.93 15.68 9.77
C PHE A 58 -2.20 16.28 9.18
N ALA A 59 -2.57 15.87 7.96
CA ALA A 59 -3.69 16.47 7.24
C ALA A 59 -4.78 15.48 6.81
N GLY A 60 -4.63 14.19 7.13
CA GLY A 60 -5.54 13.15 6.63
C GLY A 60 -6.99 13.35 7.06
N GLN A 61 -7.22 13.67 8.34
CA GLN A 61 -8.57 13.95 8.85
C GLN A 61 -9.17 15.19 8.19
N GLN A 62 -8.41 16.27 8.11
CA GLN A 62 -8.85 17.53 7.50
C GLN A 62 -9.19 17.37 6.01
N ILE A 63 -8.44 16.54 5.29
CA ILE A 63 -8.72 16.24 3.89
C ILE A 63 -10.06 15.51 3.75
N ILE A 64 -10.29 14.48 4.55
CA ILE A 64 -11.56 13.72 4.53
C ILE A 64 -12.73 14.62 4.91
N ASP A 65 -12.59 15.41 5.97
CA ASP A 65 -13.62 16.33 6.44
C ASP A 65 -13.95 17.43 5.40
N PHE A 66 -12.92 17.92 4.69
CA PHE A 66 -13.10 18.92 3.62
C PHE A 66 -13.97 18.38 2.49
N PHE A 67 -13.84 17.09 2.14
CA PHE A 67 -14.68 16.45 1.14
C PHE A 67 -16.02 15.97 1.69
N GLY A 68 -16.26 16.09 3.00
CA GLY A 68 -17.50 15.65 3.65
C GLY A 68 -17.69 14.13 3.63
N ILE A 69 -16.62 13.35 3.53
CA ILE A 69 -16.64 11.89 3.52
C ILE A 69 -16.17 11.33 4.87
N SER A 70 -16.73 10.19 5.27
CA SER A 70 -16.25 9.51 6.46
C SER A 70 -15.08 8.55 6.14
N VAL A 71 -14.27 8.24 7.16
CA VAL A 71 -13.21 7.22 7.07
C VAL A 71 -13.74 5.88 6.60
N ASP A 72 -14.96 5.51 7.01
CA ASP A 72 -15.58 4.23 6.65
C ASP A 72 -16.05 4.21 5.20
N GLN A 73 -16.57 5.33 4.68
CA GLN A 73 -16.85 5.47 3.24
C GLN A 73 -15.58 5.38 2.41
N PHE A 74 -14.50 6.04 2.85
CA PHE A 74 -13.19 5.97 2.22
C PHE A 74 -12.63 4.54 2.27
N ARG A 75 -12.84 3.80 3.36
CA ARG A 75 -12.47 2.40 3.52
C ARG A 75 -13.20 1.50 2.51
N ILE A 76 -14.51 1.69 2.30
CA ILE A 76 -15.29 0.95 1.30
C ILE A 76 -14.73 1.20 -0.11
N ALA A 77 -14.57 2.46 -0.48
CA ALA A 77 -14.03 2.84 -1.79
C ALA A 77 -12.64 2.23 -2.04
N GLY A 78 -11.78 2.29 -1.04
CA GLY A 78 -10.46 1.70 -1.07
C GLY A 78 -10.48 0.18 -1.19
N GLY A 79 -11.40 -0.48 -0.50
CA GLY A 79 -11.62 -1.91 -0.62
C GLY A 79 -12.00 -2.32 -2.04
N VAL A 80 -12.86 -1.54 -2.71
CA VAL A 80 -13.25 -1.79 -4.11
C VAL A 80 -12.05 -1.67 -5.06
N VAL A 81 -11.23 -0.62 -4.91
CA VAL A 81 -10.01 -0.44 -5.72
C VAL A 81 -9.02 -1.59 -5.48
N LEU A 82 -8.80 -1.96 -4.22
CA LEU A 82 -7.90 -3.06 -3.87
C LEU A 82 -8.43 -4.41 -4.38
N ALA A 83 -9.73 -4.66 -4.33
CA ALA A 83 -10.35 -5.86 -4.89
C ALA A 83 -10.12 -5.97 -6.40
N HIS A 84 -10.25 -4.85 -7.12
CA HIS A 84 -10.00 -4.80 -8.56
C HIS A 84 -8.54 -5.14 -8.91
N ILE A 85 -7.58 -4.55 -8.21
CA ILE A 85 -6.14 -4.85 -8.37
C ILE A 85 -5.87 -6.34 -8.08
N SER A 86 -6.41 -6.85 -6.97
CA SER A 86 -6.24 -8.23 -6.56
C SER A 86 -6.80 -9.23 -7.58
N TRP A 87 -7.95 -8.89 -8.17
CA TRP A 87 -8.59 -9.68 -9.22
C TRP A 87 -7.72 -9.78 -10.48
N SER A 88 -7.12 -8.67 -10.92
CA SER A 88 -6.17 -8.66 -12.05
C SER A 88 -4.95 -9.55 -11.77
N MET A 89 -4.41 -9.52 -10.54
CA MET A 89 -3.29 -10.39 -10.14
C MET A 89 -3.65 -11.87 -10.20
N LEU A 90 -4.88 -12.25 -9.81
CA LEU A 90 -5.37 -13.63 -9.83
C LEU A 90 -5.52 -14.16 -11.25
N ASN A 91 -6.02 -13.35 -12.16
CA ASN A 91 -6.24 -13.74 -13.56
C ASN A 91 -4.93 -13.81 -14.36
N GLY A 92 -3.84 -13.24 -13.83
CA GLY A 92 -2.56 -13.18 -14.53
C GLY A 92 -2.58 -12.09 -15.61
N ASP A 93 -3.60 -11.24 -15.61
CA ASP A 93 -3.58 -10.01 -16.38
C ASP A 93 -2.38 -9.22 -15.91
N SER A 94 -1.42 -8.96 -16.80
CA SER A 94 -0.31 -8.10 -16.43
C SER A 94 -0.94 -6.80 -15.94
N ILE A 95 -0.38 -6.23 -14.85
CA ILE A 95 -0.80 -4.92 -14.32
C ILE A 95 -0.74 -3.83 -15.40
N ALA A 96 -0.18 -4.16 -16.54
CA ALA A 96 -0.24 -3.48 -17.82
C ALA A 96 -1.65 -3.11 -18.30
N SER A 97 -2.71 -3.79 -17.86
CA SER A 97 -4.09 -3.44 -18.21
C SER A 97 -4.66 -2.21 -17.46
N HIS A 98 -3.92 -1.64 -16.54
CA HIS A 98 -4.20 -0.33 -15.96
C HIS A 98 -3.37 0.77 -16.64
N HIS A 99 -3.01 0.55 -17.90
CA HIS A 99 -2.43 1.59 -18.72
C HIS A 99 -3.47 2.68 -18.94
N GLY A 100 -3.23 3.84 -18.35
CA GLY A 100 -3.85 5.07 -18.74
C GLY A 100 -3.69 5.34 -20.25
N THR A 101 -4.08 6.50 -20.71
CA THR A 101 -3.91 6.93 -22.09
C THR A 101 -2.46 6.74 -22.59
N GLU A 102 -2.25 6.70 -23.92
CA GLU A 102 -0.91 6.55 -24.51
C GLU A 102 0.09 7.59 -23.95
N GLU A 103 -0.37 8.79 -23.60
CA GLU A 103 0.42 9.85 -22.96
C GLU A 103 0.83 9.49 -21.49
N GLU A 104 -0.04 8.80 -20.76
CA GLU A 104 0.28 8.29 -19.42
C GLU A 104 1.26 7.10 -19.50
N GLN A 105 1.24 6.31 -20.59
CA GLN A 105 2.18 5.23 -20.83
C GLN A 105 3.61 5.76 -21.07
N ASP A 106 3.76 6.86 -21.78
CA ASP A 106 5.08 7.50 -21.98
C ASP A 106 5.65 8.06 -20.65
N HIS A 107 4.79 8.60 -19.78
CA HIS A 107 5.19 9.01 -18.42
C HIS A 107 5.48 7.83 -17.49
N MET A 108 4.84 6.68 -17.68
CA MET A 108 5.11 5.45 -16.90
C MET A 108 6.42 4.77 -17.31
N GLN A 109 6.97 5.03 -18.50
CA GLN A 109 8.33 4.63 -18.88
C GLN A 109 9.39 5.39 -18.09
N GLU A 110 9.08 6.54 -17.52
CA GLU A 110 9.92 7.16 -16.52
C GLU A 110 9.81 6.42 -15.18
N LEU A 111 10.95 6.08 -14.59
CA LEU A 111 11.05 5.43 -13.27
C LEU A 111 10.22 6.12 -12.17
N SER A 112 9.89 7.40 -12.34
CA SER A 112 9.09 8.18 -11.40
C SER A 112 7.60 7.86 -11.48
N GLY A 113 7.07 7.65 -12.68
CA GLY A 113 5.68 7.24 -12.91
C GLY A 113 5.41 5.90 -12.24
N LEU A 114 6.24 4.90 -12.54
CA LEU A 114 6.13 3.55 -11.97
C LEU A 114 6.32 3.55 -10.44
N ALA A 115 7.18 4.41 -9.90
CA ALA A 115 7.35 4.52 -8.45
C ALA A 115 6.10 5.01 -7.75
N PHE A 116 5.37 5.97 -8.35
CA PHE A 116 4.16 6.49 -7.75
C PHE A 116 2.98 5.54 -7.99
N TYR A 117 2.68 5.24 -9.25
CA TYR A 117 1.58 4.35 -9.63
C TYR A 117 2.11 3.14 -10.40
N PRO A 118 1.73 1.92 -10.03
CA PRO A 118 0.79 1.56 -8.97
C PRO A 118 1.45 1.27 -7.59
N ILE A 119 2.78 1.38 -7.45
CA ILE A 119 3.50 0.81 -6.31
C ILE A 119 3.29 1.63 -5.04
N THR A 120 3.58 2.95 -5.06
CA THR A 120 3.30 3.77 -3.87
C THR A 120 1.80 3.88 -3.65
N PHE A 121 1.06 4.33 -4.65
CA PHE A 121 -0.39 4.41 -4.62
C PHE A 121 -0.99 3.56 -5.76
N PRO A 122 -1.97 2.70 -5.51
CA PRO A 122 -2.70 2.48 -4.26
C PRO A 122 -2.15 1.36 -3.35
N MET A 123 -0.98 0.76 -3.65
CA MET A 123 -0.55 -0.47 -3.00
C MET A 123 0.04 -0.25 -1.59
N ILE A 124 1.14 0.51 -1.47
CA ILE A 124 1.82 0.71 -0.18
C ILE A 124 1.06 1.72 0.66
N VAL A 125 0.80 2.91 0.09
CA VAL A 125 0.05 3.98 0.74
C VAL A 125 -1.32 4.10 0.07
N GLY A 126 -2.05 2.99 0.08
CA GLY A 126 -3.40 2.90 -0.45
C GLY A 126 -4.45 3.30 0.57
N PRO A 127 -5.73 3.20 0.16
CA PRO A 127 -6.86 3.55 1.02
C PRO A 127 -6.86 2.84 2.38
N GLY A 128 -6.36 1.60 2.44
CA GLY A 128 -6.19 0.87 3.70
C GLY A 128 -5.19 1.53 4.64
N THR A 129 -4.01 1.89 4.14
CA THR A 129 -2.98 2.59 4.90
C THR A 129 -3.47 3.98 5.32
N ILE A 130 -4.12 4.71 4.41
CA ILE A 130 -4.66 6.05 4.66
C ILE A 130 -5.73 5.99 5.76
N ALA A 131 -6.72 5.11 5.63
CA ALA A 131 -7.78 4.94 6.63
C ALA A 131 -7.20 4.55 8.00
N THR A 132 -6.26 3.61 8.03
CA THR A 132 -5.60 3.17 9.26
C THR A 132 -4.83 4.32 9.91
N LEU A 133 -4.08 5.10 9.13
CA LEU A 133 -3.36 6.29 9.62
C LEU A 133 -4.32 7.29 10.25
N ILE A 134 -5.41 7.64 9.57
CA ILE A 134 -6.42 8.57 10.07
C ILE A 134 -7.08 8.07 11.35
N ILE A 135 -7.40 6.77 11.43
CA ILE A 135 -7.97 6.17 12.65
C ILE A 135 -7.00 6.30 13.83
N TYR A 136 -5.75 5.92 13.66
CA TYR A 136 -4.77 5.98 14.75
C TYR A 136 -4.41 7.43 15.14
N THR A 137 -4.29 8.34 14.17
CA THR A 137 -4.05 9.76 14.45
C THR A 137 -5.25 10.43 15.12
N GLY A 138 -6.47 10.04 14.77
CA GLY A 138 -7.70 10.52 15.42
C GLY A 138 -7.83 10.10 16.89
N HIS A 139 -7.16 9.03 17.31
CA HIS A 139 -7.08 8.60 18.72
C HIS A 139 -5.86 9.15 19.47
N ALA A 140 -4.96 9.86 18.79
CA ALA A 140 -3.76 10.43 19.39
C ALA A 140 -4.12 11.56 20.38
N LYS A 141 -3.58 11.48 21.59
CA LYS A 141 -3.84 12.45 22.68
C LYS A 141 -2.82 13.60 22.71
N GLY A 142 -1.79 13.53 21.88
CA GLY A 142 -0.74 14.53 21.81
C GLY A 142 0.34 14.20 20.81
N ILE A 143 1.35 15.08 20.73
CA ILE A 143 2.45 14.96 19.78
C ILE A 143 3.27 13.66 19.99
N GLU A 144 3.37 13.17 21.21
CA GLU A 144 4.10 11.94 21.51
C GLU A 144 3.48 10.71 20.83
N ASP A 145 2.13 10.64 20.80
CA ASP A 145 1.40 9.60 20.10
C ASP A 145 1.61 9.69 18.57
N LEU A 146 1.59 10.90 18.03
CA LEU A 146 1.87 11.12 16.59
C LEU A 146 3.30 10.71 16.21
N ILE A 147 4.28 11.01 17.05
CA ILE A 147 5.68 10.58 16.87
C ILE A 147 5.77 9.05 16.91
N ALA A 148 5.06 8.41 17.85
CA ALA A 148 5.07 6.95 17.97
C ALA A 148 4.46 6.28 16.73
N ILE A 149 3.30 6.78 16.25
CA ILE A 149 2.66 6.30 15.02
C ILE A 149 3.58 6.52 13.81
N GLY A 150 4.14 7.72 13.66
CA GLY A 150 5.10 8.06 12.61
C GLY A 150 6.34 7.18 12.66
N GLY A 151 6.85 6.87 13.85
CA GLY A 151 7.97 5.96 14.06
C GLY A 151 7.68 4.53 13.61
N ILE A 152 6.48 4.01 13.91
CA ILE A 152 6.02 2.68 13.46
C ILE A 152 5.96 2.65 11.92
N VAL A 153 5.29 3.62 11.30
CA VAL A 153 5.18 3.70 9.85
C VAL A 153 6.54 3.87 9.20
N GLY A 154 7.40 4.73 9.77
CA GLY A 154 8.78 4.91 9.32
C GLY A 154 9.61 3.63 9.38
N ALA A 155 9.47 2.84 10.43
CA ALA A 155 10.15 1.54 10.55
C ALA A 155 9.69 0.55 9.48
N ILE A 156 8.39 0.51 9.18
CA ILE A 156 7.84 -0.36 8.14
C ILE A 156 8.28 0.10 6.75
N LEU A 157 8.29 1.41 6.48
CA LEU A 157 8.80 1.97 5.23
C LEU A 157 10.31 1.70 5.05
N ALA A 158 11.09 1.78 6.12
CA ALA A 158 12.50 1.42 6.09
C ALA A 158 12.69 -0.08 5.76
N MET A 159 11.85 -0.95 6.33
CA MET A 159 11.85 -2.38 6.02
C MET A 159 11.48 -2.63 4.55
N LEU A 160 10.43 -1.98 4.03
CA LEU A 160 10.06 -2.01 2.61
C LEU A 160 11.20 -1.55 1.71
N PHE A 161 11.83 -0.43 2.06
CA PHE A 161 12.99 0.07 1.32
C PHE A 161 14.10 -0.96 1.25
N VAL A 162 14.49 -1.56 2.38
CA VAL A 162 15.54 -2.60 2.42
C VAL A 162 15.16 -3.79 1.55
N VAL A 163 13.93 -4.28 1.66
CA VAL A 163 13.46 -5.42 0.86
C VAL A 163 13.50 -5.11 -0.64
N PHE A 164 13.04 -3.94 -1.06
CA PHE A 164 13.05 -3.55 -2.48
C PHE A 164 14.45 -3.22 -2.99
N PHE A 165 15.30 -2.61 -2.17
CA PHE A 165 16.68 -2.31 -2.53
C PHE A 165 17.49 -3.56 -2.82
N PHE A 166 17.20 -4.65 -2.11
CA PHE A 166 17.80 -5.96 -2.33
C PHE A 166 16.94 -6.91 -3.17
N ALA A 167 15.89 -6.41 -3.82
CA ALA A 167 14.95 -7.23 -4.60
C ALA A 167 15.65 -8.05 -5.70
N ALA A 168 16.71 -7.52 -6.34
CA ALA A 168 17.49 -8.24 -7.33
C ALA A 168 18.13 -9.55 -6.79
N PHE A 169 18.46 -9.59 -5.50
CA PHE A 169 18.95 -10.80 -4.86
C PHE A 169 17.84 -11.86 -4.76
N PHE A 170 16.67 -11.45 -4.31
CA PHE A 170 15.50 -12.34 -4.23
C PHE A 170 15.03 -12.81 -5.62
N GLY A 171 15.07 -11.91 -6.60
CA GLY A 171 14.69 -12.21 -7.99
C GLY A 171 15.55 -13.27 -8.66
N LYS A 172 16.84 -13.40 -8.27
CA LYS A 172 17.74 -14.44 -8.79
C LYS A 172 17.40 -15.85 -8.28
N VAL A 173 16.80 -15.93 -7.10
CA VAL A 173 16.43 -17.21 -6.45
C VAL A 173 15.03 -17.67 -6.89
N MET A 174 14.19 -16.77 -7.38
CA MET A 174 12.81 -17.07 -7.77
C MET A 174 12.75 -17.47 -9.26
N SER A 175 12.26 -18.69 -9.53
CA SER A 175 11.88 -19.11 -10.88
C SER A 175 10.65 -18.36 -11.37
N ASP A 176 10.41 -18.29 -12.68
CA ASP A 176 9.23 -17.63 -13.26
C ASP A 176 7.94 -18.27 -12.77
N THR A 177 7.91 -19.61 -12.63
CA THR A 177 6.77 -20.32 -12.03
C THR A 177 6.51 -19.86 -10.59
N MET A 178 7.57 -19.68 -9.79
CA MET A 178 7.44 -19.22 -8.41
C MET A 178 6.93 -17.78 -8.33
N ARG A 179 7.34 -16.92 -9.25
CA ARG A 179 6.81 -15.54 -9.35
C ARG A 179 5.31 -15.53 -9.64
N VAL A 180 4.85 -16.37 -10.59
CA VAL A 180 3.41 -16.49 -10.90
C VAL A 180 2.63 -17.02 -9.71
N ILE A 181 3.11 -18.09 -9.05
CA ILE A 181 2.46 -18.63 -7.86
C ILE A 181 2.37 -17.59 -6.75
N MET A 182 3.46 -16.91 -6.45
CA MET A 182 3.50 -15.87 -5.42
C MET A 182 2.58 -14.70 -5.76
N SER A 183 2.55 -14.24 -7.02
CA SER A 183 1.63 -13.19 -7.45
C SER A 183 0.16 -13.58 -7.23
N ARG A 184 -0.23 -14.79 -7.58
CA ARG A 184 -1.61 -15.27 -7.37
C ARG A 184 -1.95 -15.45 -5.89
N LEU A 185 -1.04 -16.00 -5.08
CA LEU A 185 -1.23 -16.09 -3.63
C LEU A 185 -1.41 -14.71 -3.00
N MET A 186 -0.58 -13.73 -3.42
CA MET A 186 -0.69 -12.36 -2.94
C MET A 186 -1.99 -11.71 -3.39
N GLY A 187 -2.42 -11.96 -4.64
CA GLY A 187 -3.73 -11.53 -5.13
C GLY A 187 -4.87 -12.04 -4.25
N MET A 188 -4.83 -13.31 -3.82
CA MET A 188 -5.85 -13.85 -2.89
C MET A 188 -5.83 -13.16 -1.52
N ILE A 189 -4.64 -12.91 -0.95
CA ILE A 189 -4.50 -12.23 0.34
C ILE A 189 -5.02 -10.79 0.25
N LEU A 190 -4.62 -10.06 -0.79
CA LEU A 190 -5.09 -8.70 -1.02
C LEU A 190 -6.60 -8.64 -1.25
N LEU A 191 -7.18 -9.62 -1.96
CA LEU A 191 -8.62 -9.71 -2.14
C LEU A 191 -9.35 -9.95 -0.82
N ALA A 192 -8.82 -10.79 0.06
CA ALA A 192 -9.39 -11.00 1.39
C ALA A 192 -9.35 -9.72 2.24
N ILE A 193 -8.23 -8.99 2.22
CA ILE A 193 -8.09 -7.68 2.90
C ILE A 193 -9.10 -6.67 2.31
N ALA A 194 -9.24 -6.62 1.00
CA ALA A 194 -10.18 -5.75 0.31
C ALA A 194 -11.63 -6.01 0.74
N LEU A 195 -12.01 -7.29 0.79
CA LEU A 195 -13.35 -7.70 1.25
C LEU A 195 -13.58 -7.34 2.72
N GLU A 196 -12.60 -7.54 3.58
CA GLU A 196 -12.67 -7.12 4.99
C GLU A 196 -12.88 -5.60 5.10
N MET A 197 -12.15 -4.81 4.34
CA MET A 197 -12.33 -3.35 4.30
C MET A 197 -13.75 -2.96 3.90
N ILE A 198 -14.31 -3.59 2.86
CA ILE A 198 -15.68 -3.35 2.40
C ILE A 198 -16.68 -3.74 3.49
N VAL A 199 -16.54 -4.92 4.07
CA VAL A 199 -17.47 -5.43 5.09
C VAL A 199 -17.45 -4.55 6.35
N VAL A 200 -16.27 -4.22 6.87
CA VAL A 200 -16.12 -3.38 8.06
C VAL A 200 -16.66 -1.97 7.81
N GLY A 201 -16.30 -1.38 6.68
CA GLY A 201 -16.82 -0.05 6.30
C GLY A 201 -18.33 -0.06 6.10
N THR A 202 -18.89 -1.08 5.45
CA THR A 202 -20.34 -1.20 5.24
C THR A 202 -21.11 -1.35 6.56
N LYS A 203 -20.61 -2.16 7.49
CA LYS A 203 -21.21 -2.29 8.82
C LYS A 203 -21.20 -0.98 9.62
N ALA A 204 -20.15 -0.19 9.48
CA ALA A 204 -20.05 1.11 10.14
C ALA A 204 -21.00 2.15 9.52
N VAL A 205 -21.13 2.16 8.20
CA VAL A 205 -22.05 3.09 7.49
C VAL A 205 -23.51 2.67 7.63
N PHE A 206 -23.79 1.37 7.71
CA PHE A 206 -25.13 0.80 7.83
C PHE A 206 -25.25 -0.11 9.07
N PRO A 207 -25.40 0.46 10.28
CA PRO A 207 -25.46 -0.34 11.52
C PRO A 207 -26.58 -1.37 11.59
N GLY A 208 -27.63 -1.22 10.78
CA GLY A 208 -28.73 -2.17 10.68
C GLY A 208 -28.43 -3.44 9.90
N LEU A 209 -27.22 -3.56 9.28
CA LEU A 209 -26.75 -4.75 8.60
C LEU A 209 -25.81 -5.61 9.46
N ALA A 210 -25.57 -5.23 10.69
CA ALA A 210 -24.65 -5.90 11.62
C ALA A 210 -25.35 -6.98 12.44
#